data_7413faafce1f1e617c4f52b385ee5a48
#
_entry.id   7413faafce1f1e617c4f52b385ee5a48
#
_cell.length_a   1.000
_cell.length_b   1.000
_cell.length_c   1.000
_cell.angle_alpha   90.00
_cell.angle_beta   90.00
_cell.angle_gamma   90.00
#
_symmetry.space_group_name_H-M   'P 1'
#
loop_
_entity.id
_entity.type
_entity.pdbx_description
1 polymer ?
#
loop_
_entity_poly.entity_id
_entity_poly.type
_entity_poly.pdbx_seq_one_letter_code
_entity_poly.pdbx_strand_id
1 'polypeptide(L)'
;MSLYSEYLAEIETRKTELGLNPKPIDSADLLSEIIAQIKDTTNEHREDSLKFFIYNTLPGTTPAAGVKAQFLKEIVLGEEKVEEITPEFALELLSHMKGGPSVEVLLDLALSDDEAVAKPAAEVLKTQVYLYEADTERLENAFKAGNAIAKDVLESYAKAEFFTKLPDVPEKIEVVTYIAAEGDISTDLLSPGNQAHSRADRELHGQCMISPEAQQEIVELGKKHPNAKVMLIAEKGTMGVGSSRMSGVNNVALWAGEPTSPYIPFVNKAPIVAGTNGIAPIFLTTVDVTGGAFTLQV
;
A
#
# COMPACT_ATOMS: atom_id res chain seq x y z
N MET A 1 33.10 1.51 -0.80
CA MET A 1 31.91 2.35 -1.05
C MET A 1 30.79 1.75 -0.20
N SER A 2 29.92 2.54 0.43
CA SER A 2 28.82 1.95 1.19
C SER A 2 27.74 1.41 0.24
N LEU A 3 26.94 0.44 0.70
CA LEU A 3 25.81 -0.08 -0.10
C LEU A 3 24.81 1.02 -0.46
N TYR A 4 24.62 1.96 0.46
CA TYR A 4 23.77 3.12 0.21
C TYR A 4 24.30 4.02 -0.92
N SER A 5 25.62 4.27 -0.97
CA SER A 5 26.23 5.06 -2.05
C SER A 5 26.10 4.35 -3.42
N GLU A 6 26.25 3.04 -3.45
CA GLU A 6 26.04 2.24 -4.67
C GLU A 6 24.59 2.29 -5.12
N TYR A 7 23.65 2.21 -4.17
CA TYR A 7 22.21 2.31 -4.44
C TYR A 7 21.83 3.68 -4.99
N LEU A 8 22.38 4.78 -4.45
CA LEU A 8 22.15 6.12 -4.99
C LEU A 8 22.67 6.28 -6.43
N ALA A 9 23.81 5.69 -6.74
CA ALA A 9 24.36 5.70 -8.10
C ALA A 9 23.46 4.89 -9.07
N GLU A 10 22.90 3.76 -8.62
CA GLU A 10 21.93 2.99 -9.40
C GLU A 10 20.66 3.79 -9.67
N ILE A 11 20.13 4.49 -8.65
CA ILE A 11 18.95 5.35 -8.81
C ILE A 11 19.19 6.42 -9.87
N GLU A 12 20.32 7.10 -9.82
CA GLU A 12 20.65 8.15 -10.77
C GLU A 12 20.76 7.60 -12.20
N THR A 13 21.43 6.47 -12.38
CA THR A 13 21.52 5.79 -13.67
C THR A 13 20.14 5.38 -14.20
N ARG A 14 19.29 4.78 -13.37
CA ARG A 14 17.93 4.38 -13.76
C ARG A 14 17.08 5.57 -14.17
N LYS A 15 17.20 6.69 -13.47
CA LYS A 15 16.46 7.92 -13.75
C LYS A 15 16.93 8.58 -15.04
N THR A 16 18.24 8.75 -15.21
CA THR A 16 18.80 9.55 -16.32
C THR A 16 18.87 8.77 -17.63
N GLU A 17 19.23 7.47 -17.59
CA GLU A 17 19.41 6.67 -18.79
C GLU A 17 18.15 5.91 -19.19
N LEU A 18 17.32 5.49 -18.23
CA LEU A 18 16.18 4.61 -18.48
C LEU A 18 14.83 5.30 -18.23
N GLY A 19 14.81 6.46 -17.57
CA GLY A 19 13.56 7.13 -17.19
C GLY A 19 12.71 6.32 -16.22
N LEU A 20 13.34 5.50 -15.35
CA LEU A 20 12.67 4.60 -14.43
C LEU A 20 12.67 5.16 -13.01
N ASN A 21 11.67 4.75 -12.22
CA ASN A 21 11.65 4.95 -10.78
C ASN A 21 12.80 4.18 -10.10
N PRO A 22 13.20 4.55 -8.87
CA PRO A 22 14.16 3.79 -8.08
C PRO A 22 13.79 2.31 -8.02
N LYS A 23 14.79 1.42 -8.15
CA LYS A 23 14.56 0.00 -7.89
C LYS A 23 14.18 -0.19 -6.42
N PRO A 24 13.09 -0.91 -6.10
CA PRO A 24 12.77 -1.20 -4.71
C PRO A 24 13.88 -1.96 -4.00
N ILE A 25 14.12 -1.63 -2.75
CA ILE A 25 15.12 -2.27 -1.91
C ILE A 25 14.67 -3.68 -1.57
N ASP A 26 15.44 -4.68 -1.96
CA ASP A 26 15.22 -6.12 -1.71
C ASP A 26 16.30 -6.76 -0.83
N SER A 27 17.42 -6.06 -0.61
CA SER A 27 18.58 -6.50 0.18
C SER A 27 18.43 -6.17 1.66
N ALA A 28 18.65 -7.17 2.52
CA ALA A 28 18.70 -6.99 3.98
C ALA A 28 19.85 -6.09 4.42
N ASP A 29 21.01 -6.24 3.81
CA ASP A 29 22.21 -5.49 4.19
C ASP A 29 22.05 -4.01 3.88
N LEU A 30 21.55 -3.67 2.69
CA LEU A 30 21.25 -2.29 2.31
C LEU A 30 20.20 -1.68 3.24
N LEU A 31 19.12 -2.41 3.53
CA LEU A 31 18.10 -1.88 4.42
C LEU A 31 18.59 -1.71 5.85
N SER A 32 19.47 -2.59 6.33
CA SER A 32 20.11 -2.44 7.65
C SER A 32 21.00 -1.19 7.72
N GLU A 33 21.73 -0.87 6.65
CA GLU A 33 22.49 0.39 6.55
C GLU A 33 21.55 1.60 6.58
N ILE A 34 20.44 1.56 5.84
CA ILE A 34 19.41 2.60 5.83
C ILE A 34 18.80 2.80 7.24
N ILE A 35 18.47 1.73 7.94
CA ILE A 35 17.95 1.80 9.31
C ILE A 35 18.97 2.42 10.27
N ALA A 36 20.26 2.10 10.12
CA ALA A 36 21.31 2.71 10.92
C ALA A 36 21.38 4.24 10.70
N GLN A 37 21.19 4.69 9.46
CA GLN A 37 21.11 6.12 9.12
C GLN A 37 19.85 6.78 9.70
N ILE A 38 18.72 6.09 9.72
CA ILE A 38 17.47 6.58 10.33
C ILE A 38 17.64 6.78 11.84
N LYS A 39 18.33 5.86 12.52
CA LYS A 39 18.59 5.90 13.97
C LYS A 39 19.55 7.00 14.37
N ASP A 40 20.45 7.42 13.48
CA ASP A 40 21.37 8.54 13.70
C ASP A 40 20.68 9.86 13.28
N THR A 41 20.16 10.59 14.26
CA THR A 41 19.47 11.88 14.05
C THR A 41 20.36 12.98 13.47
N THR A 42 21.68 12.79 13.43
CA THR A 42 22.64 13.72 12.86
C THR A 42 23.10 13.35 11.45
N ASN A 43 22.66 12.20 10.94
CA ASN A 43 23.07 11.72 9.63
C ASN A 43 22.47 12.56 8.50
N GLU A 44 23.32 13.02 7.59
CA GLU A 44 22.92 13.86 6.45
C GLU A 44 21.94 13.17 5.47
N HIS A 45 21.93 11.83 5.44
CA HIS A 45 21.06 11.03 4.57
C HIS A 45 19.78 10.57 5.27
N ARG A 46 19.54 10.94 6.54
CA ARG A 46 18.45 10.42 7.36
C ARG A 46 17.07 10.62 6.72
N GLU A 47 16.81 11.79 6.15
CA GLU A 47 15.53 12.11 5.53
C GLU A 47 15.25 11.21 4.30
N ASP A 48 16.25 11.04 3.44
CA ASP A 48 16.12 10.18 2.26
C ASP A 48 16.02 8.70 2.66
N SER A 49 16.76 8.28 3.69
CA SER A 49 16.69 6.94 4.26
C SER A 49 15.30 6.62 4.83
N LEU A 50 14.64 7.57 5.49
CA LEU A 50 13.25 7.43 5.90
C LEU A 50 12.30 7.24 4.71
N LYS A 51 12.46 8.03 3.66
CA LYS A 51 11.67 7.89 2.43
C LYS A 51 11.87 6.52 1.79
N PHE A 52 13.11 6.06 1.68
CA PHE A 52 13.40 4.73 1.12
C PHE A 52 12.85 3.60 1.98
N PHE A 53 12.97 3.68 3.29
CA PHE A 53 12.42 2.71 4.22
C PHE A 53 10.90 2.61 4.11
N ILE A 54 10.22 3.75 4.13
CA ILE A 54 8.76 3.81 4.11
C ILE A 54 8.24 3.44 2.72
N TYR A 55 8.75 4.09 1.67
CA TYR A 55 8.13 4.14 0.34
C TYR A 55 8.79 3.27 -0.72
N ASN A 56 9.99 2.73 -0.48
CA ASN A 56 10.74 2.06 -1.54
C ASN A 56 11.41 0.74 -1.09
N THR A 57 10.91 0.11 -0.03
CA THR A 57 11.36 -1.21 0.40
C THR A 57 10.37 -2.25 -0.09
N LEU A 58 10.85 -3.22 -0.86
CA LEU A 58 10.00 -4.27 -1.43
C LEU A 58 9.48 -5.20 -0.33
N PRO A 59 8.16 -5.35 -0.17
CA PRO A 59 7.56 -6.22 0.83
C PRO A 59 7.52 -7.70 0.36
N GLY A 60 6.72 -8.50 1.02
CA GLY A 60 6.55 -9.92 0.75
C GLY A 60 7.64 -10.74 1.41
N THR A 61 8.30 -11.63 0.66
CA THR A 61 9.28 -12.60 1.20
C THR A 61 10.73 -12.22 0.93
N THR A 62 11.01 -10.97 0.61
CA THR A 62 12.39 -10.51 0.38
C THR A 62 13.17 -10.43 1.69
N PRO A 63 14.51 -10.55 1.67
CA PRO A 63 15.34 -10.33 2.84
C PRO A 63 15.12 -8.95 3.47
N ALA A 64 14.93 -7.90 2.66
CA ALA A 64 14.62 -6.56 3.14
C ALA A 64 13.27 -6.51 3.88
N ALA A 65 12.26 -7.25 3.42
CA ALA A 65 10.97 -7.31 4.10
C ALA A 65 11.10 -7.86 5.53
N GLY A 66 11.95 -8.86 5.75
CA GLY A 66 12.24 -9.38 7.09
C GLY A 66 12.84 -8.33 8.02
N VAL A 67 13.84 -7.61 7.54
CA VAL A 67 14.48 -6.51 8.28
C VAL A 67 13.49 -5.37 8.57
N LYS A 68 12.67 -4.99 7.57
CA LYS A 68 11.63 -3.97 7.74
C LYS A 68 10.61 -4.37 8.80
N ALA A 69 10.07 -5.59 8.70
CA ALA A 69 9.08 -6.08 9.64
C ALA A 69 9.61 -6.12 11.08
N GLN A 70 10.85 -6.59 11.27
CA GLN A 70 11.48 -6.64 12.58
C GLN A 70 11.68 -5.23 13.18
N PHE A 71 12.16 -4.28 12.39
CA PHE A 71 12.34 -2.90 12.87
C PHE A 71 11.01 -2.24 13.22
N LEU A 72 9.96 -2.47 12.44
CA LEU A 72 8.61 -2.00 12.77
C LEU A 72 8.07 -2.62 14.05
N LYS A 73 8.35 -3.91 14.31
CA LYS A 73 8.02 -4.57 15.57
C LYS A 73 8.70 -3.89 16.76
N GLU A 74 9.98 -3.58 16.66
CA GLU A 74 10.75 -2.90 17.72
C GLU A 74 10.15 -1.51 18.02
N ILE A 75 9.67 -0.80 17.00
CA ILE A 75 8.98 0.48 17.18
C ILE A 75 7.63 0.28 17.89
N VAL A 76 6.83 -0.72 17.49
CA VAL A 76 5.54 -1.01 18.14
C VAL A 76 5.73 -1.37 19.62
N LEU A 77 6.78 -2.12 19.95
CA LEU A 77 7.13 -2.48 21.34
C LEU A 77 7.77 -1.33 22.13
N GLY A 78 8.10 -0.21 21.48
CA GLY A 78 8.80 0.91 22.10
C GLY A 78 10.28 0.64 22.40
N GLU A 79 10.85 -0.44 21.87
CA GLU A 79 12.28 -0.78 21.96
C GLU A 79 13.12 0.17 21.09
N GLU A 80 12.56 0.64 19.99
CA GLU A 80 13.13 1.66 19.12
C GLU A 80 12.18 2.85 18.99
N LYS A 81 12.76 4.05 18.76
CA LYS A 81 11.98 5.29 18.59
C LYS A 81 12.45 6.05 17.37
N VAL A 82 11.51 6.29 16.48
CA VAL A 82 11.67 7.14 15.31
C VAL A 82 10.51 8.15 15.34
N GLU A 83 10.81 9.43 15.37
CA GLU A 83 9.79 10.48 15.53
C GLU A 83 8.72 10.41 14.43
N GLU A 84 9.13 10.10 13.20
CA GLU A 84 8.28 10.05 12.02
C GLU A 84 7.49 8.73 11.89
N ILE A 85 7.84 7.70 12.67
CA ILE A 85 7.19 6.39 12.62
C ILE A 85 6.64 6.07 14.02
N THR A 86 5.39 6.46 14.28
CA THR A 86 4.71 6.10 15.52
C THR A 86 4.37 4.61 15.55
N PRO A 87 4.07 4.02 16.72
CA PRO A 87 3.62 2.62 16.81
C PRO A 87 2.39 2.32 15.93
N GLU A 88 1.45 3.25 15.83
CA GLU A 88 0.26 3.13 14.98
C GLU A 88 0.65 3.12 13.50
N PHE A 89 1.56 4.02 13.09
CA PHE A 89 2.05 4.06 11.72
C PHE A 89 2.90 2.83 11.37
N ALA A 90 3.66 2.30 12.34
CA ALA A 90 4.39 1.04 12.17
C ALA A 90 3.45 -0.14 11.91
N LEU A 91 2.32 -0.22 12.63
CA LEU A 91 1.28 -1.22 12.38
C LEU A 91 0.62 -1.03 11.01
N GLU A 92 0.37 0.21 10.59
CA GLU A 92 -0.12 0.53 9.25
C GLU A 92 0.84 0.04 8.17
N LEU A 93 2.14 0.31 8.31
CA LEU A 93 3.17 -0.18 7.39
C LEU A 93 3.22 -1.71 7.34
N LEU A 94 3.11 -2.40 8.49
CA LEU A 94 3.01 -3.87 8.54
C LEU A 94 1.77 -4.38 7.80
N SER A 95 0.65 -3.67 7.88
CA SER A 95 -0.60 -4.04 7.20
C SER A 95 -0.46 -4.08 5.68
N HIS A 96 0.41 -3.22 5.12
CA HIS A 96 0.66 -3.12 3.68
C HIS A 96 1.64 -4.17 3.14
N MET A 97 2.40 -4.84 4.00
CA MET A 97 3.37 -5.85 3.58
C MET A 97 2.72 -7.16 3.06
N LYS A 98 1.50 -7.47 3.50
CA LYS A 98 0.61 -8.51 2.95
C LYS A 98 1.21 -9.92 2.89
N GLY A 99 2.00 -10.32 3.84
CA GLY A 99 2.52 -11.69 3.94
C GLY A 99 3.99 -11.79 4.32
N GLY A 100 4.53 -13.00 4.28
CA GLY A 100 5.90 -13.28 4.69
C GLY A 100 6.21 -12.84 6.13
N PRO A 101 7.35 -12.20 6.37
CA PRO A 101 7.80 -11.81 7.71
C PRO A 101 6.82 -10.91 8.48
N SER A 102 5.97 -10.15 7.79
CA SER A 102 4.98 -9.30 8.46
C SER A 102 3.92 -10.11 9.20
N VAL A 103 3.58 -11.30 8.72
CA VAL A 103 2.62 -12.20 9.39
C VAL A 103 3.18 -12.70 10.71
N GLU A 104 4.44 -13.17 10.71
CA GLU A 104 5.11 -13.64 11.93
C GLU A 104 5.21 -12.52 12.97
N VAL A 105 5.61 -11.32 12.53
CA VAL A 105 5.71 -10.14 13.40
C VAL A 105 4.34 -9.76 13.98
N LEU A 106 3.31 -9.69 13.15
CA LEU A 106 1.95 -9.38 13.60
C LEU A 106 1.42 -10.43 14.58
N LEU A 107 1.75 -11.71 14.35
CA LEU A 107 1.38 -12.79 15.25
C LEU A 107 2.10 -12.67 16.60
N ASP A 108 3.41 -12.38 16.60
CA ASP A 108 4.16 -12.13 17.83
C ASP A 108 3.56 -10.98 18.64
N LEU A 109 3.23 -9.88 17.98
CA LEU A 109 2.59 -8.71 18.59
C LEU A 109 1.18 -9.04 19.10
N ALA A 110 0.36 -9.76 18.32
CA ALA A 110 -1.00 -10.15 18.70
C ALA A 110 -1.05 -11.15 19.88
N LEU A 111 0.01 -11.91 20.07
CA LEU A 111 0.13 -12.85 21.20
C LEU A 111 0.92 -12.25 22.37
N SER A 112 1.24 -10.95 22.35
CA SER A 112 1.89 -10.25 23.47
C SER A 112 1.00 -10.23 24.71
N ASP A 113 1.63 -10.22 25.89
CA ASP A 113 0.95 -10.04 27.18
C ASP A 113 0.43 -8.59 27.37
N ASP A 114 0.94 -7.65 26.62
CA ASP A 114 0.48 -6.26 26.62
C ASP A 114 -0.73 -6.09 25.70
N GLU A 115 -1.91 -5.96 26.30
CA GLU A 115 -3.15 -5.75 25.54
C GLU A 115 -3.15 -4.49 24.67
N ALA A 116 -2.39 -3.46 25.03
CA ALA A 116 -2.30 -2.22 24.25
C ALA A 116 -1.54 -2.46 22.92
N VAL A 117 -0.65 -3.45 22.90
CA VAL A 117 0.05 -3.92 21.70
C VAL A 117 -0.76 -5.00 20.98
N ALA A 118 -1.26 -5.99 21.74
CA ALA A 118 -1.85 -7.20 21.19
C ALA A 118 -3.15 -6.94 20.40
N LYS A 119 -4.04 -6.10 20.93
CA LYS A 119 -5.34 -5.82 20.27
C LYS A 119 -5.19 -5.15 18.91
N PRO A 120 -4.46 -4.02 18.76
CA PRO A 120 -4.25 -3.40 17.45
C PRO A 120 -3.54 -4.34 16.46
N ALA A 121 -2.53 -5.07 16.90
CA ALA A 121 -1.82 -6.03 16.06
C ALA A 121 -2.74 -7.17 15.57
N ALA A 122 -3.63 -7.67 16.42
CA ALA A 122 -4.62 -8.67 16.03
C ALA A 122 -5.59 -8.15 14.97
N GLU A 123 -6.06 -6.89 15.07
CA GLU A 123 -6.92 -6.28 14.05
C GLU A 123 -6.20 -6.22 12.70
N VAL A 124 -4.90 -5.88 12.70
CA VAL A 124 -4.10 -5.89 11.47
C VAL A 124 -3.90 -7.32 10.96
N LEU A 125 -3.59 -8.28 11.84
CA LEU A 125 -3.40 -9.68 11.47
C LEU A 125 -4.64 -10.27 10.80
N LYS A 126 -5.86 -9.95 11.26
CA LYS A 126 -7.12 -10.37 10.65
C LYS A 126 -7.29 -9.90 9.20
N THR A 127 -6.58 -8.85 8.76
CA THR A 127 -6.61 -8.37 7.37
C THR A 127 -5.63 -9.09 6.46
N GLN A 128 -4.73 -9.91 7.00
CA GLN A 128 -3.78 -10.69 6.21
C GLN A 128 -4.47 -11.93 5.65
N VAL A 129 -4.34 -12.16 4.33
CA VAL A 129 -4.99 -13.29 3.66
C VAL A 129 -4.25 -14.60 3.91
N TYR A 130 -2.96 -14.54 4.22
CA TYR A 130 -2.09 -15.69 4.36
C TYR A 130 -1.69 -15.92 5.81
N LEU A 131 -2.09 -17.08 6.36
CA LEU A 131 -1.48 -17.71 7.53
C LEU A 131 -0.79 -18.99 7.09
N TYR A 132 0.42 -19.18 7.55
CA TYR A 132 1.14 -20.44 7.34
C TYR A 132 0.71 -21.48 8.39
N GLU A 133 1.01 -22.75 8.13
CA GLU A 133 0.66 -23.85 9.04
C GLU A 133 1.22 -23.62 10.45
N ALA A 134 2.49 -23.24 10.56
CA ALA A 134 3.12 -22.93 11.84
C ALA A 134 2.46 -21.76 12.59
N ASP A 135 1.98 -20.73 11.88
CA ASP A 135 1.29 -19.60 12.48
C ASP A 135 -0.09 -20.03 13.01
N THR A 136 -0.78 -20.87 12.26
CA THR A 136 -2.07 -21.45 12.68
C THR A 136 -1.91 -22.30 13.92
N GLU A 137 -0.88 -23.15 13.99
CA GLU A 137 -0.57 -23.95 15.18
C GLU A 137 -0.27 -23.09 16.41
N ARG A 138 0.45 -21.98 16.24
CA ARG A 138 0.72 -21.02 17.32
C ARG A 138 -0.58 -20.41 17.86
N LEU A 139 -1.48 -19.96 16.96
CA LEU A 139 -2.79 -19.44 17.35
C LEU A 139 -3.65 -20.48 18.07
N GLU A 140 -3.69 -21.72 17.54
CA GLU A 140 -4.43 -22.81 18.19
C GLU A 140 -3.89 -23.12 19.59
N ASN A 141 -2.58 -23.16 19.76
CA ASN A 141 -1.96 -23.42 21.06
C ASN A 141 -2.26 -22.30 22.06
N ALA A 142 -2.19 -21.04 21.62
CA ALA A 142 -2.55 -19.89 22.43
C ALA A 142 -4.06 -19.92 22.80
N PHE A 143 -4.93 -20.26 21.86
CA PHE A 143 -6.36 -20.44 22.12
C PHE A 143 -6.64 -21.55 23.13
N LYS A 144 -5.99 -22.72 23.00
CA LYS A 144 -6.10 -23.83 23.94
C LYS A 144 -5.60 -23.46 25.33
N ALA A 145 -4.64 -22.53 25.42
CA ALA A 145 -4.16 -21.95 26.68
C ALA A 145 -5.07 -20.85 27.26
N GLY A 146 -6.18 -20.50 26.55
CA GLY A 146 -7.17 -19.56 27.04
C GLY A 146 -6.97 -18.11 26.53
N ASN A 147 -6.07 -17.88 25.56
CA ASN A 147 -5.87 -16.55 24.99
C ASN A 147 -7.09 -16.11 24.17
N ALA A 148 -7.75 -15.04 24.62
CA ALA A 148 -8.97 -14.52 23.98
C ALA A 148 -8.71 -13.87 22.62
N ILE A 149 -7.54 -13.26 22.42
CA ILE A 149 -7.15 -12.62 21.15
C ILE A 149 -6.90 -13.70 20.11
N ALA A 150 -6.20 -14.79 20.45
CA ALA A 150 -6.00 -15.90 19.54
C ALA A 150 -7.33 -16.53 19.10
N LYS A 151 -8.31 -16.65 20.03
CA LYS A 151 -9.66 -17.09 19.70
C LYS A 151 -10.32 -16.16 18.69
N ASP A 152 -10.28 -14.86 18.91
CA ASP A 152 -10.91 -13.85 18.06
C ASP A 152 -10.30 -13.84 16.64
N VAL A 153 -8.97 -13.96 16.53
CA VAL A 153 -8.28 -14.09 15.25
C VAL A 153 -8.71 -15.37 14.51
N LEU A 154 -8.73 -16.52 15.18
CA LEU A 154 -9.16 -17.79 14.58
C LEU A 154 -10.62 -17.74 14.12
N GLU A 155 -11.52 -17.13 14.91
CA GLU A 155 -12.92 -16.96 14.54
C GLU A 155 -13.08 -16.04 13.31
N SER A 156 -12.29 -14.97 13.23
CA SER A 156 -12.26 -14.08 12.08
C SER A 156 -11.84 -14.81 10.80
N TYR A 157 -10.79 -15.62 10.88
CA TYR A 157 -10.36 -16.45 9.75
C TYR A 157 -11.39 -17.53 9.38
N ALA A 158 -12.01 -18.20 10.35
CA ALA A 158 -13.07 -19.18 10.11
C ALA A 158 -14.28 -18.59 9.40
N LYS A 159 -14.58 -17.31 9.64
CA LYS A 159 -15.65 -16.55 8.97
C LYS A 159 -15.20 -15.90 7.66
N ALA A 160 -13.91 -15.99 7.32
CA ALA A 160 -13.30 -15.31 6.18
C ALA A 160 -13.57 -13.79 6.17
N GLU A 161 -13.49 -13.13 7.34
CA GLU A 161 -13.85 -11.72 7.51
C GLU A 161 -13.02 -10.79 6.63
N PHE A 162 -11.77 -11.14 6.31
CA PHE A 162 -10.92 -10.42 5.36
C PHE A 162 -11.51 -10.34 3.94
N PHE A 163 -12.49 -11.19 3.59
CA PHE A 163 -13.25 -11.12 2.34
C PHE A 163 -14.69 -10.64 2.54
N THR A 164 -15.31 -10.96 3.67
CA THR A 164 -16.75 -10.76 3.87
C THR A 164 -17.09 -9.48 4.62
N LYS A 165 -16.18 -8.98 5.45
CA LYS A 165 -16.35 -7.74 6.22
C LYS A 165 -16.00 -6.53 5.34
N LEU A 166 -16.84 -6.29 4.34
CA LEU A 166 -16.70 -5.18 3.41
C LEU A 166 -17.63 -4.02 3.83
N PRO A 167 -17.27 -2.76 3.51
CA PRO A 167 -18.18 -1.64 3.69
C PRO A 167 -19.41 -1.79 2.82
N ASP A 168 -20.53 -1.25 3.29
CA ASP A 168 -21.76 -1.20 2.51
C ASP A 168 -21.57 -0.41 1.21
N VAL A 169 -22.25 -0.83 0.16
CA VAL A 169 -22.27 -0.13 -1.12
C VAL A 169 -23.12 1.14 -0.95
N PRO A 170 -22.57 2.34 -1.16
CA PRO A 170 -23.34 3.56 -1.07
C PRO A 170 -24.32 3.66 -2.26
N GLU A 171 -25.50 4.22 -2.02
CA GLU A 171 -26.47 4.50 -3.08
C GLU A 171 -25.99 5.56 -4.07
N LYS A 172 -25.08 6.44 -3.62
CA LYS A 172 -24.55 7.56 -4.41
C LYS A 172 -23.07 7.73 -4.16
N ILE A 173 -22.32 7.97 -5.21
CA ILE A 173 -20.91 8.33 -5.17
C ILE A 173 -20.73 9.67 -5.87
N GLU A 174 -20.24 10.66 -5.16
CA GLU A 174 -19.77 11.91 -5.79
C GLU A 174 -18.42 11.67 -6.44
N VAL A 175 -18.30 12.08 -7.70
CA VAL A 175 -17.08 11.92 -8.46
C VAL A 175 -16.68 13.23 -9.13
N VAL A 176 -15.38 13.43 -9.27
CA VAL A 176 -14.79 14.46 -10.10
C VAL A 176 -13.90 13.76 -11.12
N THR A 177 -13.96 14.19 -12.36
CA THR A 177 -13.24 13.53 -13.44
C THR A 177 -11.87 14.16 -13.67
N TYR A 178 -10.88 13.30 -13.89
CA TYR A 178 -9.58 13.64 -14.42
C TYR A 178 -9.43 13.04 -15.82
N ILE A 179 -9.21 13.89 -16.83
CA ILE A 179 -8.98 13.44 -18.22
C ILE A 179 -7.52 13.03 -18.34
N ALA A 180 -7.28 11.72 -18.31
CA ALA A 180 -5.92 11.17 -18.32
C ALA A 180 -5.29 11.19 -19.71
N ALA A 181 -6.09 11.13 -20.77
CA ALA A 181 -5.65 11.31 -22.16
C ALA A 181 -6.84 11.62 -23.07
N GLU A 182 -6.56 12.29 -24.21
CA GLU A 182 -7.44 12.30 -25.35
C GLU A 182 -7.16 11.05 -26.21
N GLY A 183 -8.12 10.15 -26.35
CA GLY A 183 -7.97 8.86 -27.00
C GLY A 183 -7.74 7.70 -26.02
N ASP A 184 -7.26 6.56 -26.53
CA ASP A 184 -7.13 5.33 -25.76
C ASP A 184 -6.06 5.43 -24.67
N ILE A 185 -6.40 4.93 -23.49
CA ILE A 185 -5.46 4.74 -22.38
C ILE A 185 -5.06 3.27 -22.32
N SER A 186 -3.78 3.01 -22.56
CA SER A 186 -3.25 1.64 -22.52
C SER A 186 -3.05 1.14 -21.08
N THR A 187 -3.05 -0.17 -20.93
CA THR A 187 -2.66 -0.79 -19.66
C THR A 187 -1.19 -0.57 -19.30
N ASP A 188 -0.33 -0.23 -20.27
CA ASP A 188 1.06 0.17 -19.99
C ASP A 188 1.15 1.56 -19.37
N LEU A 189 0.23 2.47 -19.69
CA LEU A 189 0.14 3.78 -19.03
C LEU A 189 -0.31 3.62 -17.56
N LEU A 190 -1.22 2.68 -17.30
CA LEU A 190 -1.76 2.44 -15.96
C LEU A 190 -0.87 1.55 -15.09
N SER A 191 -0.08 0.67 -15.70
CA SER A 191 0.80 -0.31 -15.03
C SER A 191 1.95 -0.69 -15.95
N PRO A 192 3.02 0.11 -16.00
CA PRO A 192 4.12 -0.08 -16.93
C PRO A 192 4.78 -1.45 -16.84
N GLY A 193 5.04 -2.09 -17.99
CA GLY A 193 5.67 -3.41 -18.06
C GLY A 193 7.10 -3.41 -17.53
N ASN A 194 7.85 -2.34 -17.73
CA ASN A 194 9.21 -2.15 -17.22
C ASN A 194 9.27 -1.96 -15.69
N GLN A 195 8.14 -1.75 -15.02
CA GLN A 195 8.00 -1.69 -13.57
C GLN A 195 7.32 -2.94 -12.98
N ALA A 196 7.28 -4.03 -13.73
CA ALA A 196 6.59 -5.26 -13.30
C ALA A 196 7.14 -5.87 -12.00
N HIS A 197 8.40 -5.62 -11.67
CA HIS A 197 9.04 -6.08 -10.43
C HIS A 197 8.41 -5.50 -9.16
N SER A 198 7.77 -4.32 -9.23
CA SER A 198 7.10 -3.69 -8.09
C SER A 198 5.63 -4.15 -7.90
N ARG A 199 5.08 -4.97 -8.81
CA ARG A 199 3.66 -5.40 -8.76
C ARG A 199 3.29 -6.23 -7.55
N ALA A 200 4.26 -6.83 -6.88
CA ALA A 200 4.04 -7.56 -5.63
C ALA A 200 3.59 -6.63 -4.50
N ASP A 201 3.97 -5.37 -4.56
CA ASP A 201 3.51 -4.31 -3.68
C ASP A 201 2.58 -3.37 -4.46
N ARG A 202 1.32 -3.42 -4.14
CA ARG A 202 0.27 -2.66 -4.79
C ARG A 202 0.48 -1.15 -4.66
N GLU A 203 0.83 -0.71 -3.49
CA GLU A 203 1.03 0.69 -3.14
C GLU A 203 2.28 1.24 -3.82
N LEU A 204 3.37 0.49 -3.75
CA LEU A 204 4.61 0.86 -4.43
C LEU A 204 4.42 0.93 -5.95
N HIS A 205 3.76 -0.08 -6.53
CA HIS A 205 3.49 -0.11 -7.96
C HIS A 205 2.53 1.01 -8.41
N GLY A 206 1.63 1.44 -7.53
CA GLY A 206 0.73 2.57 -7.78
C GLY A 206 1.46 3.87 -8.13
N GLN A 207 2.66 4.07 -7.61
CA GLN A 207 3.49 5.25 -7.92
C GLN A 207 3.96 5.29 -9.38
N CYS A 208 3.85 4.18 -10.12
CA CYS A 208 4.25 4.09 -11.53
C CYS A 208 3.13 4.47 -12.51
N MET A 209 1.92 4.79 -12.02
CA MET A 209 0.77 5.08 -12.89
C MET A 209 0.89 6.47 -13.55
N ILE A 210 0.69 6.51 -14.87
CA ILE A 210 0.67 7.74 -15.68
C ILE A 210 2.01 8.49 -15.58
N SER A 211 2.01 9.73 -15.11
CA SER A 211 3.20 10.54 -14.89
C SER A 211 3.16 11.25 -13.54
N PRO A 212 4.30 11.69 -12.99
CA PRO A 212 4.33 12.46 -11.75
C PRO A 212 3.50 13.74 -11.81
N GLU A 213 3.46 14.41 -12.95
CA GLU A 213 2.69 15.65 -13.17
C GLU A 213 1.19 15.33 -13.07
N ALA A 214 0.72 14.30 -13.79
CA ALA A 214 -0.67 13.85 -13.74
C ALA A 214 -1.07 13.40 -12.32
N GLN A 215 -0.19 12.71 -11.61
CA GLN A 215 -0.41 12.32 -10.22
C GLN A 215 -0.62 13.54 -9.33
N GLN A 216 0.21 14.57 -9.48
CA GLN A 216 0.06 15.81 -8.73
C GLN A 216 -1.25 16.52 -9.06
N GLU A 217 -1.65 16.59 -10.33
CA GLU A 217 -2.93 17.17 -10.76
C GLU A 217 -4.13 16.41 -10.16
N ILE A 218 -4.08 15.08 -10.12
CA ILE A 218 -5.10 14.23 -9.46
C ILE A 218 -5.21 14.57 -7.98
N VAL A 219 -4.07 14.69 -7.28
CA VAL A 219 -4.04 15.08 -5.86
C VAL A 219 -4.64 16.45 -5.63
N GLU A 220 -4.28 17.44 -6.44
CA GLU A 220 -4.82 18.80 -6.34
C GLU A 220 -6.33 18.86 -6.66
N LEU A 221 -6.77 18.07 -7.64
CA LEU A 221 -8.19 17.96 -7.99
C LEU A 221 -8.99 17.43 -6.80
N GLY A 222 -8.50 16.40 -6.15
CA GLY A 222 -9.18 15.85 -4.99
C GLY A 222 -9.14 16.75 -3.76
N LYS A 223 -8.07 17.50 -3.53
CA LYS A 223 -8.05 18.52 -2.47
C LYS A 223 -9.15 19.58 -2.67
N LYS A 224 -9.46 19.93 -3.92
CA LYS A 224 -10.55 20.85 -4.27
C LYS A 224 -11.94 20.24 -4.05
N HIS A 225 -12.03 18.90 -4.13
CA HIS A 225 -13.29 18.15 -4.03
C HIS A 225 -13.19 17.05 -2.95
N PRO A 226 -13.06 17.41 -1.66
CA PRO A 226 -12.70 16.45 -0.60
C PRO A 226 -13.74 15.36 -0.34
N ASN A 227 -14.97 15.55 -0.80
CA ASN A 227 -16.06 14.58 -0.65
C ASN A 227 -16.28 13.72 -1.91
N ALA A 228 -15.60 14.03 -3.01
CA ALA A 228 -15.74 13.31 -4.27
C ALA A 228 -14.58 12.34 -4.50
N LYS A 229 -14.87 11.25 -5.20
CA LYS A 229 -13.84 10.35 -5.73
C LYS A 229 -13.27 10.92 -7.03
N VAL A 230 -11.98 10.76 -7.24
CA VAL A 230 -11.38 11.09 -8.54
C VAL A 230 -11.58 9.93 -9.50
N MET A 231 -12.23 10.18 -10.62
CA MET A 231 -12.43 9.20 -11.68
C MET A 231 -11.55 9.56 -12.90
N LEU A 232 -10.65 8.64 -13.25
CA LEU A 232 -9.84 8.77 -14.44
C LEU A 232 -10.66 8.40 -15.67
N ILE A 233 -10.60 9.22 -16.71
CA ILE A 233 -11.31 8.97 -17.96
C ILE A 233 -10.39 9.12 -19.17
N ALA A 234 -10.72 8.40 -20.23
CA ALA A 234 -10.17 8.55 -21.57
C ALA A 234 -11.16 9.38 -22.40
N GLU A 235 -10.78 10.62 -22.76
CA GLU A 235 -11.64 11.44 -23.61
C GLU A 235 -11.63 10.88 -25.04
N LYS A 236 -12.80 10.55 -25.59
CA LYS A 236 -12.96 9.97 -26.95
C LYS A 236 -12.19 8.65 -27.17
N GLY A 237 -11.89 7.92 -26.13
CA GLY A 237 -11.13 6.67 -26.19
C GLY A 237 -11.59 5.62 -25.20
N THR A 238 -10.85 4.54 -25.14
CA THR A 238 -11.12 3.39 -24.26
C THR A 238 -10.08 3.32 -23.13
N MET A 239 -10.55 3.14 -21.91
CA MET A 239 -9.68 2.92 -20.74
C MET A 239 -9.17 1.48 -20.70
N GLY A 240 -7.85 1.28 -20.55
CA GLY A 240 -7.26 -0.02 -20.30
C GLY A 240 -7.07 -0.90 -21.54
N VAL A 241 -6.80 -0.30 -22.69
CA VAL A 241 -6.51 -1.03 -23.95
C VAL A 241 -5.19 -1.79 -23.82
N GLY A 242 -5.17 -3.04 -24.24
CA GLY A 242 -3.98 -3.89 -24.28
C GLY A 242 -4.07 -5.12 -23.41
N SER A 243 -2.95 -5.54 -22.80
CA SER A 243 -2.90 -6.73 -21.95
C SER A 243 -3.78 -6.57 -20.70
N SER A 244 -4.48 -7.64 -20.31
CA SER A 244 -5.22 -7.66 -19.04
C SER A 244 -4.26 -7.56 -17.86
N ARG A 245 -4.31 -6.45 -17.12
CA ARG A 245 -3.44 -6.20 -15.96
C ARG A 245 -4.28 -5.77 -14.77
N MET A 246 -4.43 -6.66 -13.80
CA MET A 246 -5.07 -6.35 -12.52
C MET A 246 -4.37 -5.17 -11.82
N SER A 247 -3.04 -5.10 -11.94
CA SER A 247 -2.25 -4.00 -11.37
C SER A 247 -2.64 -2.62 -11.91
N GLY A 248 -3.07 -2.52 -13.16
CA GLY A 248 -3.61 -1.26 -13.71
C GLY A 248 -4.90 -0.84 -13.01
N VAL A 249 -5.79 -1.79 -12.76
CA VAL A 249 -7.05 -1.54 -12.01
C VAL A 249 -6.75 -1.13 -10.56
N ASN A 250 -5.80 -1.83 -9.91
CA ASN A 250 -5.37 -1.49 -8.56
C ASN A 250 -4.82 -0.07 -8.47
N ASN A 251 -3.98 0.32 -9.44
CA ASN A 251 -3.40 1.66 -9.47
C ASN A 251 -4.47 2.74 -9.63
N VAL A 252 -5.42 2.53 -10.54
CA VAL A 252 -6.56 3.46 -10.70
C VAL A 252 -7.36 3.58 -9.40
N ALA A 253 -7.65 2.45 -8.72
CA ALA A 253 -8.37 2.46 -7.45
C ALA A 253 -7.63 3.24 -6.36
N LEU A 254 -6.32 3.07 -6.23
CA LEU A 254 -5.50 3.81 -5.29
C LEU A 254 -5.58 5.33 -5.52
N TRP A 255 -5.41 5.76 -6.76
CA TRP A 255 -5.48 7.19 -7.13
C TRP A 255 -6.90 7.75 -7.09
N ALA A 256 -7.93 6.93 -7.20
CA ALA A 256 -9.31 7.32 -6.96
C ALA A 256 -9.64 7.60 -5.49
N GLY A 257 -8.72 7.37 -4.56
CA GLY A 257 -8.86 7.67 -3.14
C GLY A 257 -9.20 6.45 -2.28
N GLU A 258 -8.64 5.30 -2.57
CA GLU A 258 -8.73 4.13 -1.68
C GLU A 258 -8.04 4.41 -0.34
N PRO A 259 -8.65 4.04 0.79
CA PRO A 259 -8.34 4.68 2.08
C PRO A 259 -7.07 4.22 2.78
N THR A 260 -6.14 3.53 2.17
CA THR A 260 -5.03 2.98 2.94
C THR A 260 -3.73 2.81 2.19
N SER A 261 -3.15 3.84 1.63
CA SER A 261 -1.78 3.73 1.15
C SER A 261 -0.87 4.74 1.83
N PRO A 262 0.21 4.32 2.51
CA PRO A 262 1.20 5.25 2.99
C PRO A 262 2.05 5.86 1.87
N TYR A 263 1.98 5.29 0.66
CA TYR A 263 2.82 5.66 -0.47
C TYR A 263 2.19 6.71 -1.38
N ILE A 264 0.87 6.78 -1.40
CA ILE A 264 0.13 7.70 -2.26
C ILE A 264 -0.61 8.70 -1.37
N PRO A 265 -0.33 10.00 -1.47
CA PRO A 265 -1.03 10.99 -0.69
C PRO A 265 -2.50 11.01 -1.09
N PHE A 266 -3.38 10.63 -0.17
CA PHE A 266 -4.80 10.53 -0.42
C PHE A 266 -5.46 11.85 -0.65
N VAL A 267 -6.24 11.83 -1.66
CA VAL A 267 -7.10 12.91 -2.07
C VAL A 267 -8.35 12.93 -1.23
N ASN A 268 -8.89 11.80 -0.90
CA ASN A 268 -9.98 11.67 0.04
C ASN A 268 -9.97 10.26 0.67
N LYS A 269 -10.34 10.17 1.95
CA LYS A 269 -10.29 8.95 2.74
C LYS A 269 -11.62 8.19 2.77
N ALA A 270 -12.60 8.57 1.97
CA ALA A 270 -13.85 7.84 1.96
C ALA A 270 -13.66 6.49 1.26
N PRO A 271 -14.17 5.38 1.82
CA PRO A 271 -13.98 4.06 1.24
C PRO A 271 -14.53 4.01 -0.19
N ILE A 272 -13.76 3.41 -1.08
CA ILE A 272 -14.26 3.03 -2.38
C ILE A 272 -15.12 1.80 -2.19
N VAL A 273 -16.18 1.79 -2.91
CA VAL A 273 -17.28 0.86 -2.86
C VAL A 273 -16.89 -0.58 -3.12
N ALA A 274 -17.71 -1.48 -2.65
CA ALA A 274 -17.68 -2.91 -2.87
C ALA A 274 -17.40 -3.29 -4.34
N GLY A 275 -16.61 -4.32 -4.50
CA GLY A 275 -16.02 -4.69 -5.78
C GLY A 275 -14.57 -4.25 -5.86
N THR A 276 -14.11 -3.53 -4.86
CA THR A 276 -12.76 -3.00 -4.76
C THR A 276 -11.75 -3.97 -4.17
N ASN A 277 -12.00 -5.25 -4.10
CA ASN A 277 -10.90 -6.20 -3.94
C ASN A 277 -9.93 -6.07 -5.15
N GLY A 278 -9.47 -4.82 -5.39
CA GLY A 278 -8.65 -4.44 -6.52
C GLY A 278 -9.41 -4.23 -7.84
N ILE A 279 -10.72 -4.09 -7.82
CA ILE A 279 -11.52 -3.80 -9.01
C ILE A 279 -12.07 -2.38 -8.88
N ALA A 280 -11.45 -1.42 -9.56
CA ALA A 280 -12.10 -0.14 -9.78
C ALA A 280 -13.39 -0.39 -10.56
N PRO A 281 -14.53 0.20 -10.17
CA PRO A 281 -15.75 0.05 -10.95
C PRO A 281 -15.49 0.59 -12.36
N ILE A 282 -15.54 -0.28 -13.34
CA ILE A 282 -15.53 0.11 -14.75
C ILE A 282 -16.96 0.52 -15.09
N PHE A 283 -17.22 1.80 -15.10
CA PHE A 283 -18.50 2.31 -15.58
C PHE A 283 -18.48 2.34 -17.11
N LEU A 284 -19.15 1.38 -17.72
CA LEU A 284 -19.47 1.39 -19.13
C LEU A 284 -20.67 2.32 -19.39
N THR A 285 -20.50 3.59 -19.14
CA THR A 285 -21.53 4.58 -19.49
C THR A 285 -20.88 5.74 -20.23
N THR A 286 -21.52 6.16 -21.29
CA THR A 286 -21.20 7.42 -21.96
C THR A 286 -21.80 8.53 -21.13
N VAL A 287 -20.99 9.17 -20.29
CA VAL A 287 -21.39 10.37 -19.58
C VAL A 287 -20.73 11.55 -20.31
N ASP A 288 -21.51 12.58 -20.62
CA ASP A 288 -20.95 13.83 -21.10
C ASP A 288 -20.31 14.56 -19.91
N VAL A 289 -19.01 14.36 -19.75
CA VAL A 289 -18.21 14.91 -18.66
C VAL A 289 -17.42 16.10 -19.15
N THR A 290 -18.08 17.19 -19.36
CA THR A 290 -17.43 18.48 -19.61
C THR A 290 -16.95 19.11 -18.30
N GLY A 291 -15.96 18.49 -17.66
CA GLY A 291 -15.13 19.14 -16.64
C GLY A 291 -15.83 19.56 -15.36
N GLY A 292 -16.69 18.74 -14.77
CA GLY A 292 -17.39 19.04 -13.51
C GLY A 292 -17.46 17.87 -12.55
N ALA A 293 -17.74 18.16 -11.29
CA ALA A 293 -18.17 17.15 -10.34
C ALA A 293 -19.58 16.67 -10.67
N PHE A 294 -19.82 15.37 -10.61
CA PHE A 294 -21.14 14.77 -10.81
C PHE A 294 -21.38 13.63 -9.83
N THR A 295 -22.64 13.25 -9.68
CA THR A 295 -23.03 12.16 -8.79
C THR A 295 -23.38 10.94 -9.61
N LEU A 296 -22.71 9.81 -9.33
CA LEU A 296 -23.13 8.51 -9.84
C LEU A 296 -24.17 7.94 -8.88
N GLN A 297 -25.29 7.50 -9.44
CA GLN A 297 -26.26 6.67 -8.73
C GLN A 297 -25.93 5.22 -9.02
N VAL A 298 -25.67 4.44 -7.99
CA VAL A 298 -25.27 3.03 -8.06
C VAL A 298 -26.50 2.14 -7.98
#